data_f4cca37261af8d18e3929c778e65c7cb
#
_entry.id   f4cca37261af8d18e3929c778e65c7cb
#
_cell.length_a   1.000
_cell.length_b   1.000
_cell.length_c   1.000
_cell.angle_alpha   90.00
_cell.angle_beta   90.00
_cell.angle_gamma   90.00
#
_symmetry.space_group_name_H-M   'P 1'
#
loop_
_entity.id
_entity.type
_entity.pdbx_description
1 polymer ?
#
loop_
_entity_poly.entity_id
_entity_poly.type
_entity_poly.pdbx_seq_one_letter_code
_entity_poly.pdbx_strand_id
1 'polypeptide(L)'
;LPFVTGSDGEFTVLGRGTPEIYINGRKVRDKTELDRLQANEILSAEIITTPGVQYGSSVGAVIRLHTIRKRGQGMSGSFYTDYSQGHEPIGNEGISLNYRTGGLDIFVKGDFAEINNHTTNISSQDIYASSDWNQSTENKSKQTYRTFNGELGFNYEIDEDQSFGMRYMPGTNIGNAHTTNEGTTLILQDGKEVDHLHALRQTDAHTGWWQAANGYYNGTFGKWNIDFNTDYLYGRDRIRQYAENNGIEDATSSNRVRNHLYAAKLLLTAPLWKGKLSFGTEETFTNRHDVFLQSGFSADADDRIKQTMLSGFIDYSLPLGKFNILAGLRYEFQQTDYYEKGIHQDDQSPTYRDWIPVVSIRYTSGNWFFALSHRTLKYSPSYDMLTSAVTYQNKYSYQSGDPFLVPQIHRATFFDAGWKWVNFSLSYDHCWNMYTSYTRPSR
;
A
#
# COMPACT_ATOMS: atom_id res chain seq x y z
N LEU A 1 -4.56 -8.99 -19.28
CA LEU A 1 -3.13 -8.65 -19.37
C LEU A 1 -2.31 -9.91 -19.02
N PRO A 2 -1.22 -10.24 -19.77
CA PRO A 2 -0.36 -11.37 -19.44
C PRO A 2 0.23 -11.24 -18.04
N PHE A 3 0.39 -12.36 -17.32
CA PHE A 3 0.93 -12.41 -15.96
C PHE A 3 0.14 -11.68 -14.87
N VAL A 4 -0.99 -11.05 -15.15
CA VAL A 4 -1.79 -10.37 -14.15
C VAL A 4 -3.01 -11.22 -13.81
N THR A 5 -3.19 -11.45 -12.54
CA THR A 5 -4.42 -11.99 -11.97
C THR A 5 -5.07 -10.90 -11.10
N GLY A 6 -6.40 -10.83 -11.11
CA GLY A 6 -7.15 -9.90 -10.28
C GLY A 6 -8.25 -10.64 -9.53
N SER A 7 -8.38 -10.38 -8.25
CA SER A 7 -9.45 -10.85 -7.38
C SER A 7 -9.80 -9.74 -6.41
N ASP A 8 -11.08 -9.46 -6.23
CA ASP A 8 -11.62 -8.49 -5.25
C ASP A 8 -11.00 -7.07 -5.38
N GLY A 9 -10.75 -6.63 -6.63
CA GLY A 9 -10.15 -5.33 -6.92
C GLY A 9 -8.67 -5.21 -6.59
N GLU A 10 -7.98 -6.33 -6.31
CA GLU A 10 -6.54 -6.39 -6.16
C GLU A 10 -5.89 -7.04 -7.38
N PHE A 11 -4.78 -6.47 -7.83
CA PHE A 11 -3.99 -7.00 -8.92
C PHE A 11 -2.74 -7.66 -8.39
N THR A 12 -2.43 -8.85 -8.90
CA THR A 12 -1.19 -9.56 -8.59
C THR A 12 -0.48 -9.91 -9.89
N VAL A 13 0.82 -9.66 -9.96
CA VAL A 13 1.67 -10.09 -11.08
C VAL A 13 2.37 -11.39 -10.70
N LEU A 14 2.23 -12.40 -11.53
CA LEU A 14 2.75 -13.75 -11.28
C LEU A 14 4.24 -13.71 -10.89
N GLY A 15 4.56 -14.24 -9.71
CA GLY A 15 5.92 -14.26 -9.16
C GLY A 15 6.49 -12.91 -8.74
N ARG A 16 5.71 -11.81 -8.79
CA ARG A 16 6.17 -10.43 -8.51
C ARG A 16 5.38 -9.74 -7.40
N GLY A 17 4.26 -10.34 -6.96
CA GLY A 17 3.37 -9.75 -5.96
C GLY A 17 2.50 -8.62 -6.49
N THR A 18 2.08 -7.75 -5.59
CA THR A 18 1.22 -6.59 -5.91
C THR A 18 2.02 -5.53 -6.67
N PRO A 19 1.59 -5.13 -7.89
CA PRO A 19 2.28 -4.11 -8.67
C PRO A 19 2.02 -2.70 -8.12
N GLU A 20 2.98 -1.80 -8.30
CA GLU A 20 2.68 -0.37 -8.22
C GLU A 20 1.97 0.08 -9.49
N ILE A 21 0.95 0.93 -9.32
CA ILE A 21 0.14 1.43 -10.44
C ILE A 21 0.43 2.91 -10.66
N TYR A 22 0.60 3.25 -11.93
CA TYR A 22 0.83 4.63 -12.37
C TYR A 22 -0.22 5.02 -13.38
N ILE A 23 -0.84 6.18 -13.21
CA ILE A 23 -1.77 6.79 -14.17
C ILE A 23 -1.08 8.02 -14.77
N ASN A 24 -0.85 7.99 -16.09
CA ASN A 24 -0.16 9.06 -16.83
C ASN A 24 1.19 9.48 -16.19
N GLY A 25 1.99 8.50 -15.75
CA GLY A 25 3.29 8.72 -15.11
C GLY A 25 3.23 8.98 -13.61
N ARG A 26 2.08 9.27 -13.02
CA ARG A 26 1.91 9.54 -11.60
C ARG A 26 1.58 8.25 -10.84
N LYS A 27 2.25 8.01 -9.72
CA LYS A 27 1.98 6.89 -8.83
C LYS A 27 0.60 7.03 -8.18
N VAL A 28 -0.20 5.98 -8.26
CA VAL A 28 -1.45 5.85 -7.51
C VAL A 28 -1.12 5.58 -6.04
N ARG A 29 -1.57 6.46 -5.16
CA ARG A 29 -1.32 6.34 -3.72
C ARG A 29 -2.53 5.78 -2.96
N ASP A 30 -3.71 5.87 -3.55
CA ASP A 30 -4.96 5.41 -2.99
C ASP A 30 -5.72 4.55 -4.01
N LYS A 31 -6.17 3.38 -3.56
CA LYS A 31 -6.94 2.42 -4.37
C LYS A 31 -8.22 3.03 -4.93
N THR A 32 -8.85 3.95 -4.20
CA THR A 32 -10.07 4.64 -4.65
C THR A 32 -9.88 5.42 -5.96
N GLU A 33 -8.64 5.80 -6.30
CA GLU A 33 -8.35 6.40 -7.62
C GLU A 33 -8.59 5.41 -8.77
N LEU A 34 -8.28 4.13 -8.56
CA LEU A 34 -8.48 3.08 -9.57
C LEU A 34 -9.96 2.73 -9.68
N ASP A 35 -10.66 2.67 -8.56
CA ASP A 35 -12.09 2.33 -8.51
C ASP A 35 -12.94 3.37 -9.27
N ARG A 36 -12.45 4.62 -9.34
CA ARG A 36 -13.09 5.72 -10.07
C ARG A 36 -12.75 5.79 -11.56
N LEU A 37 -11.70 5.07 -11.97
CA LEU A 37 -11.25 5.08 -13.36
C LEU A 37 -12.10 4.13 -14.19
N GLN A 38 -12.88 4.69 -15.12
CA GLN A 38 -13.72 3.88 -15.99
C GLN A 38 -12.88 3.23 -17.10
N ALA A 39 -13.23 2.00 -17.49
CA ALA A 39 -12.51 1.26 -18.54
C ALA A 39 -12.46 2.00 -19.88
N ASN A 40 -13.49 2.78 -20.21
CA ASN A 40 -13.55 3.61 -21.42
C ASN A 40 -12.67 4.87 -21.36
N GLU A 41 -12.10 5.20 -20.21
CA GLU A 41 -11.13 6.29 -20.06
C GLU A 41 -9.69 5.82 -20.26
N ILE A 42 -9.44 4.50 -20.32
CA ILE A 42 -8.12 3.91 -20.48
C ILE A 42 -7.79 3.76 -21.98
N LEU A 43 -6.74 4.45 -22.42
CA LEU A 43 -6.20 4.31 -23.77
C LEU A 43 -5.35 3.04 -23.91
N SER A 44 -4.48 2.80 -22.91
CA SER A 44 -3.58 1.63 -22.90
C SER A 44 -3.14 1.30 -21.46
N ALA A 45 -2.80 0.03 -21.27
CA ALA A 45 -2.18 -0.46 -20.05
C ALA A 45 -0.89 -1.21 -20.41
N GLU A 46 0.21 -0.83 -19.76
CA GLU A 46 1.52 -1.46 -19.90
C GLU A 46 1.90 -2.17 -18.60
N ILE A 47 2.39 -3.41 -18.70
CA ILE A 47 2.90 -4.16 -17.55
C ILE A 47 4.42 -4.23 -17.67
N ILE A 48 5.10 -3.80 -16.60
CA ILE A 48 6.55 -3.87 -16.47
C ILE A 48 6.85 -4.91 -15.39
N THR A 49 7.22 -6.13 -15.80
CA THR A 49 7.55 -7.24 -14.90
C THR A 49 8.97 -7.15 -14.33
N THR A 50 9.81 -6.30 -14.89
CA THR A 50 11.14 -5.96 -14.36
C THR A 50 11.30 -4.45 -14.39
N PRO A 51 10.73 -3.74 -13.40
CA PRO A 51 10.87 -2.30 -13.31
C PRO A 51 12.33 -1.91 -13.08
N GLY A 52 12.75 -0.79 -13.69
CA GLY A 52 14.03 -0.15 -13.39
C GLY A 52 14.07 0.38 -11.96
N VAL A 53 15.26 0.76 -11.50
CA VAL A 53 15.46 1.26 -10.12
C VAL A 53 14.83 2.64 -9.88
N GLN A 54 14.32 3.29 -10.90
CA GLN A 54 13.51 4.52 -10.80
C GLN A 54 12.19 4.33 -10.06
N TYR A 55 11.68 3.10 -9.91
CA TYR A 55 10.40 2.79 -9.28
C TYR A 55 10.48 2.49 -7.78
N GLY A 56 11.61 2.58 -7.18
CA GLY A 56 11.78 2.28 -5.76
C GLY A 56 12.25 0.85 -5.47
N SER A 57 12.77 0.66 -4.27
CA SER A 57 13.49 -0.56 -3.90
C SER A 57 12.57 -1.75 -3.61
N SER A 58 11.32 -1.51 -3.23
CA SER A 58 10.35 -2.57 -2.89
C SER A 58 9.45 -2.99 -4.06
N VAL A 59 9.60 -2.36 -5.24
CA VAL A 59 8.65 -2.52 -6.35
C VAL A 59 8.96 -3.77 -7.17
N GLY A 60 8.11 -4.80 -7.05
CA GLY A 60 8.24 -6.06 -7.80
C GLY A 60 7.79 -5.96 -9.27
N ALA A 61 6.72 -5.23 -9.52
CA ALA A 61 6.15 -4.99 -10.84
C ALA A 61 5.49 -3.61 -10.91
N VAL A 62 5.26 -3.10 -12.12
CA VAL A 62 4.57 -1.84 -12.37
C VAL A 62 3.51 -2.02 -13.44
N ILE A 63 2.34 -1.42 -13.24
CA ILE A 63 1.30 -1.24 -14.24
C ILE A 63 1.21 0.24 -14.55
N ARG A 64 1.40 0.61 -15.83
CA ARG A 64 1.18 1.97 -16.31
C ARG A 64 -0.13 2.05 -17.07
N LEU A 65 -1.01 2.90 -16.62
CA LEU A 65 -2.26 3.23 -17.29
C LEU A 65 -2.12 4.57 -17.97
N HIS A 66 -2.39 4.58 -19.26
CA HIS A 66 -2.49 5.80 -20.05
C HIS A 66 -3.95 6.08 -20.30
N THR A 67 -4.43 7.26 -19.91
CA THR A 67 -5.82 7.66 -20.13
C THR A 67 -5.99 8.39 -21.45
N ILE A 68 -7.21 8.33 -21.97
CA ILE A 68 -7.59 9.08 -23.17
C ILE A 68 -7.57 10.57 -22.82
N ARG A 69 -6.82 11.36 -23.57
CA ARG A 69 -6.89 12.83 -23.43
C ARG A 69 -8.25 13.30 -23.92
N LYS A 70 -9.07 13.83 -23.02
CA LYS A 70 -10.36 14.43 -23.39
C LYS A 70 -10.06 15.71 -24.18
N ARG A 71 -10.35 15.72 -25.47
CA ARG A 71 -10.06 16.86 -26.38
C ARG A 71 -11.17 17.92 -26.42
N GLY A 72 -12.31 17.71 -25.74
CA GLY A 72 -13.41 18.66 -25.70
C GLY A 72 -13.12 19.87 -24.83
N GLN A 73 -13.58 21.06 -25.27
CA GLN A 73 -13.65 22.25 -24.41
C GLN A 73 -15.05 22.34 -23.78
N GLY A 74 -15.15 22.99 -22.64
CA GLY A 74 -16.40 23.20 -21.93
C GLY A 74 -16.53 22.39 -20.65
N MET A 75 -17.74 22.25 -20.18
CA MET A 75 -18.06 21.56 -18.92
C MET A 75 -18.52 20.13 -19.20
N SER A 76 -18.07 19.20 -18.40
CA SER A 76 -18.53 17.82 -18.38
C SER A 76 -18.72 17.35 -16.95
N GLY A 77 -19.60 16.39 -16.72
CA GLY A 77 -19.81 15.82 -15.40
C GLY A 77 -20.47 14.45 -15.48
N SER A 78 -20.32 13.71 -14.40
CA SER A 78 -21.00 12.43 -14.18
C SER A 78 -21.50 12.34 -12.76
N PHE A 79 -22.60 11.66 -12.58
CA PHE A 79 -23.13 11.24 -11.31
C PHE A 79 -23.34 9.74 -11.37
N TYR A 80 -23.02 9.05 -10.30
CA TYR A 80 -23.34 7.64 -10.16
C TYR A 80 -23.91 7.35 -8.78
N THR A 81 -24.71 6.32 -8.70
CA THR A 81 -25.22 5.77 -7.45
C THR A 81 -25.29 4.25 -7.58
N ASP A 82 -24.77 3.58 -6.57
CA ASP A 82 -24.87 2.14 -6.42
C ASP A 82 -25.62 1.81 -5.14
N TYR A 83 -26.51 0.85 -5.23
CA TYR A 83 -27.25 0.31 -4.09
C TYR A 83 -27.16 -1.20 -4.09
N SER A 84 -26.79 -1.77 -2.96
CA SER A 84 -26.77 -3.21 -2.75
C SER A 84 -27.51 -3.55 -1.47
N GLN A 85 -28.31 -4.62 -1.51
CA GLN A 85 -29.07 -5.10 -0.37
C GLN A 85 -28.54 -6.45 0.09
N GLY A 86 -27.88 -6.44 1.25
CA GLY A 86 -27.51 -7.62 2.00
C GLY A 86 -28.36 -7.75 3.27
N HIS A 87 -27.75 -8.02 4.42
CA HIS A 87 -28.42 -7.91 5.73
C HIS A 87 -28.89 -6.48 6.00
N GLU A 88 -28.05 -5.51 5.65
CA GLU A 88 -28.35 -4.09 5.71
C GLU A 88 -27.98 -3.44 4.36
N PRO A 89 -28.55 -2.28 4.04
CA PRO A 89 -28.26 -1.60 2.78
C PRO A 89 -26.80 -1.12 2.74
N ILE A 90 -26.21 -1.18 1.55
CA ILE A 90 -24.91 -0.59 1.21
C ILE A 90 -25.17 0.40 0.07
N GLY A 91 -24.71 1.62 0.23
CA GLY A 91 -24.87 2.68 -0.77
C GLY A 91 -23.53 3.33 -1.10
N ASN A 92 -23.39 3.69 -2.37
CA ASN A 92 -22.24 4.46 -2.83
C ASN A 92 -22.70 5.49 -3.86
N GLU A 93 -22.37 6.76 -3.65
CA GLU A 93 -22.79 7.86 -4.50
C GLU A 93 -21.59 8.74 -4.83
N GLY A 94 -21.48 9.19 -6.08
CA GLY A 94 -20.39 10.05 -6.47
C GLY A 94 -20.75 11.05 -7.56
N ILE A 95 -20.10 12.19 -7.49
CA ILE A 95 -20.18 13.25 -8.48
C ILE A 95 -18.79 13.60 -8.99
N SER A 96 -18.66 13.81 -10.29
CA SER A 96 -17.46 14.32 -10.92
C SER A 96 -17.84 15.45 -11.86
N LEU A 97 -17.20 16.60 -11.69
CA LEU A 97 -17.34 17.76 -12.55
C LEU A 97 -15.96 18.14 -13.10
N ASN A 98 -15.92 18.49 -14.37
CA ASN A 98 -14.71 18.91 -15.05
C ASN A 98 -15.02 20.09 -15.96
N TYR A 99 -14.15 21.09 -15.94
CA TYR A 99 -14.21 22.23 -16.86
C TYR A 99 -12.87 22.40 -17.55
N ARG A 100 -12.89 22.41 -18.90
CA ARG A 100 -11.72 22.54 -19.74
C ARG A 100 -11.82 23.75 -20.66
N THR A 101 -10.79 24.57 -20.68
CA THR A 101 -10.65 25.70 -21.58
C THR A 101 -9.18 25.92 -21.97
N GLY A 102 -8.87 25.91 -23.26
CA GLY A 102 -7.49 25.96 -23.74
C GLY A 102 -6.67 24.80 -23.16
N GLY A 103 -5.51 25.12 -22.56
CA GLY A 103 -4.65 24.16 -21.87
C GLY A 103 -5.08 23.87 -20.42
N LEU A 104 -6.05 24.59 -19.86
CA LEU A 104 -6.49 24.45 -18.46
C LEU A 104 -7.61 23.42 -18.35
N ASP A 105 -7.45 22.49 -17.39
CA ASP A 105 -8.42 21.46 -17.02
C ASP A 105 -8.61 21.48 -15.50
N ILE A 106 -9.78 21.93 -15.04
CA ILE A 106 -10.13 22.00 -13.60
C ILE A 106 -11.14 20.88 -13.31
N PHE A 107 -10.92 20.14 -12.23
CA PHE A 107 -11.82 19.05 -11.84
C PHE A 107 -12.15 19.08 -10.35
N VAL A 108 -13.37 18.63 -10.05
CA VAL A 108 -13.86 18.39 -8.68
C VAL A 108 -14.57 17.06 -8.69
N LYS A 109 -14.26 16.21 -7.71
CA LYS A 109 -14.94 14.94 -7.47
C LYS A 109 -15.31 14.82 -6.00
N GLY A 110 -16.40 14.11 -5.73
CA GLY A 110 -16.81 13.76 -4.39
C GLY A 110 -17.51 12.42 -4.38
N ASP A 111 -17.19 11.59 -3.37
CA ASP A 111 -17.80 10.28 -3.17
C ASP A 111 -18.27 10.16 -1.73
N PHE A 112 -19.43 9.60 -1.56
CA PHE A 112 -20.00 9.20 -0.28
C PHE A 112 -20.29 7.71 -0.33
N ALA A 113 -19.92 6.98 0.72
CA ALA A 113 -20.29 5.57 0.85
C ALA A 113 -20.81 5.27 2.26
N GLU A 114 -21.86 4.48 2.32
CA GLU A 114 -22.36 3.84 3.54
C GLU A 114 -22.19 2.34 3.39
N ILE A 115 -21.41 1.73 4.29
CA ILE A 115 -21.02 0.33 4.22
C ILE A 115 -21.46 -0.37 5.49
N ASN A 116 -22.19 -1.47 5.29
CA ASN A 116 -22.70 -2.36 6.33
C ASN A 116 -22.33 -3.79 5.98
N ASN A 117 -21.26 -4.30 6.62
CA ASN A 117 -20.77 -5.64 6.40
C ASN A 117 -21.15 -6.58 7.54
N HIS A 118 -21.65 -7.76 7.20
CA HIS A 118 -21.87 -8.86 8.13
C HIS A 118 -21.05 -10.06 7.66
N THR A 119 -20.21 -10.57 8.52
CA THR A 119 -19.37 -11.73 8.22
C THR A 119 -19.49 -12.74 9.33
N THR A 120 -19.69 -14.00 8.99
CA THR A 120 -19.56 -15.12 9.91
C THR A 120 -18.36 -15.95 9.51
N ASN A 121 -17.45 -16.15 10.45
CA ASN A 121 -16.26 -16.97 10.27
C ASN A 121 -16.28 -18.14 11.26
N ILE A 122 -16.17 -19.35 10.75
CA ILE A 122 -16.08 -20.57 11.55
C ILE A 122 -14.68 -21.15 11.33
N SER A 123 -13.94 -21.33 12.40
CA SER A 123 -12.60 -21.91 12.37
C SER A 123 -12.45 -23.02 13.38
N SER A 124 -11.68 -24.05 13.04
CA SER A 124 -11.28 -25.10 13.96
C SER A 124 -9.77 -25.26 13.89
N GLN A 125 -9.14 -25.36 15.04
CA GLN A 125 -7.70 -25.55 15.19
C GLN A 125 -7.43 -26.72 16.09
N ASP A 126 -6.64 -27.68 15.62
CA ASP A 126 -6.12 -28.79 16.40
C ASP A 126 -4.65 -28.52 16.75
N ILE A 127 -4.31 -28.62 18.02
CA ILE A 127 -2.96 -28.43 18.55
C ILE A 127 -2.52 -29.72 19.21
N TYR A 128 -1.49 -30.36 18.65
CA TYR A 128 -0.91 -31.60 19.13
C TYR A 128 0.34 -31.28 19.97
N ALA A 129 0.21 -31.42 21.29
CA ALA A 129 1.29 -31.20 22.26
C ALA A 129 1.40 -32.39 23.21
N SER A 130 1.63 -32.16 24.50
CA SER A 130 1.54 -33.21 25.56
C SER A 130 0.11 -33.72 25.77
N SER A 131 -0.88 -32.98 25.35
CA SER A 131 -2.30 -33.30 25.26
C SER A 131 -2.83 -32.80 23.93
N ASP A 132 -3.88 -33.43 23.42
CA ASP A 132 -4.55 -32.98 22.18
C ASP A 132 -5.57 -31.89 22.53
N TRP A 133 -5.42 -30.74 21.87
CA TRP A 133 -6.34 -29.62 22.06
C TRP A 133 -7.09 -29.35 20.76
N ASN A 134 -8.41 -29.19 20.88
CA ASN A 134 -9.25 -28.70 19.81
C ASN A 134 -9.91 -27.38 20.22
N GLN A 135 -9.76 -26.38 19.38
CA GLN A 135 -10.42 -25.08 19.54
C GLN A 135 -11.34 -24.85 18.36
N SER A 136 -12.64 -24.78 18.60
CA SER A 136 -13.64 -24.44 17.58
C SER A 136 -14.24 -23.07 17.90
N THR A 137 -14.14 -22.14 16.94
CA THR A 137 -14.60 -20.76 17.10
C THR A 137 -15.60 -20.42 15.99
N GLU A 138 -16.76 -19.91 16.37
CA GLU A 138 -17.67 -19.17 15.51
C GLU A 138 -17.59 -17.68 15.87
N ASN A 139 -17.23 -16.84 14.92
CA ASN A 139 -17.13 -15.40 15.10
C ASN A 139 -18.05 -14.66 14.11
N LYS A 140 -18.94 -13.83 14.64
CA LYS A 140 -19.85 -12.95 13.88
C LYS A 140 -19.32 -11.53 13.98
N SER A 141 -19.06 -10.92 12.85
CA SER A 141 -18.58 -9.54 12.74
C SER A 141 -19.64 -8.69 12.06
N LYS A 142 -19.98 -7.59 12.69
CA LYS A 142 -20.80 -6.52 12.11
C LYS A 142 -19.95 -5.26 12.03
N GLN A 143 -19.80 -4.68 10.84
CA GLN A 143 -19.09 -3.45 10.61
C GLN A 143 -19.96 -2.43 9.90
N THR A 144 -20.08 -1.24 10.45
CA THR A 144 -20.81 -0.11 9.88
C THR A 144 -19.93 1.12 9.83
N TYR A 145 -19.82 1.75 8.67
CA TYR A 145 -19.12 3.02 8.53
C TYR A 145 -19.61 3.83 7.35
N ARG A 146 -19.42 5.15 7.42
CA ARG A 146 -19.69 6.10 6.37
C ARG A 146 -18.43 6.86 6.02
N THR A 147 -18.14 6.99 4.75
CA THR A 147 -16.97 7.70 4.27
C THR A 147 -17.36 8.82 3.33
N PHE A 148 -16.59 9.89 3.39
CA PHE A 148 -16.58 10.93 2.37
C PHE A 148 -15.15 11.08 1.84
N ASN A 149 -14.99 11.08 0.51
CA ASN A 149 -13.75 11.38 -0.17
C ASN A 149 -13.98 12.47 -1.20
N GLY A 150 -13.10 13.46 -1.22
CA GLY A 150 -13.10 14.53 -2.20
C GLY A 150 -11.83 14.50 -3.05
N GLU A 151 -11.90 15.11 -4.21
CA GLU A 151 -10.73 15.45 -5.03
C GLU A 151 -11.02 16.76 -5.74
N LEU A 152 -10.08 17.69 -5.66
CA LEU A 152 -10.11 18.91 -6.46
C LEU A 152 -8.72 19.19 -7.00
N GLY A 153 -8.65 19.73 -8.19
CA GLY A 153 -7.35 20.02 -8.79
C GLY A 153 -7.45 20.63 -10.15
N PHE A 154 -6.29 20.83 -10.73
CA PHE A 154 -6.16 21.30 -12.10
C PHE A 154 -4.96 20.66 -12.78
N ASN A 155 -5.03 20.56 -14.12
CA ASN A 155 -3.91 20.32 -15.00
C ASN A 155 -3.80 21.48 -15.96
N TYR A 156 -2.58 21.89 -16.30
CA TYR A 156 -2.33 22.93 -17.26
C TYR A 156 -1.29 22.47 -18.29
N GLU A 157 -1.71 22.40 -19.54
CA GLU A 157 -0.85 22.14 -20.69
C GLU A 157 -0.28 23.49 -21.17
N ILE A 158 1.01 23.75 -20.92
CA ILE A 158 1.69 24.96 -21.38
C ILE A 158 1.77 24.92 -22.91
N ASP A 159 2.18 23.76 -23.44
CA ASP A 159 2.28 23.41 -24.85
C ASP A 159 2.14 21.89 -25.04
N GLU A 160 2.47 21.36 -26.22
CA GLU A 160 2.38 19.92 -26.53
C GLU A 160 3.39 19.08 -25.71
N ASP A 161 4.49 19.71 -25.28
CA ASP A 161 5.63 19.06 -24.63
C ASP A 161 5.68 19.31 -23.12
N GLN A 162 4.89 20.24 -22.58
CA GLN A 162 5.00 20.65 -21.19
C GLN A 162 3.65 20.74 -20.50
N SER A 163 3.57 20.15 -19.33
CA SER A 163 2.38 20.21 -18.47
C SER A 163 2.74 20.21 -16.99
N PHE A 164 1.89 20.84 -16.19
CA PHE A 164 1.93 20.75 -14.73
C PHE A 164 0.53 20.70 -14.16
N GLY A 165 0.43 20.28 -12.93
CA GLY A 165 -0.85 20.24 -12.24
C GLY A 165 -0.70 20.04 -10.77
N MET A 166 -1.82 20.23 -10.08
CA MET A 166 -1.93 20.03 -8.66
C MET A 166 -3.29 19.43 -8.35
N ARG A 167 -3.32 18.55 -7.35
CA ARG A 167 -4.56 18.00 -6.79
C ARG A 167 -4.50 17.97 -5.27
N TYR A 168 -5.66 18.10 -4.68
CA TYR A 168 -5.87 17.96 -3.25
C TYR A 168 -7.01 16.98 -3.01
N MET A 169 -6.77 16.01 -2.14
CA MET A 169 -7.67 14.89 -1.87
C MET A 169 -7.94 14.81 -0.36
N PRO A 170 -9.00 15.46 0.15
CA PRO A 170 -9.47 15.28 1.51
C PRO A 170 -10.38 14.06 1.63
N GLY A 171 -10.35 13.39 2.78
CA GLY A 171 -11.29 12.35 3.11
C GLY A 171 -11.51 12.21 4.61
N THR A 172 -12.61 11.59 5.02
CA THR A 172 -12.95 11.37 6.42
C THR A 172 -14.00 10.29 6.58
N ASN A 173 -14.03 9.66 7.75
CA ASN A 173 -15.21 8.92 8.18
C ASN A 173 -16.24 9.88 8.77
N ILE A 174 -17.48 9.82 8.29
CA ILE A 174 -18.59 10.59 8.84
C ILE A 174 -19.10 9.87 10.09
N GLY A 175 -18.76 10.44 11.26
CA GLY A 175 -18.97 9.78 12.55
C GLY A 175 -17.86 8.75 12.86
N ASN A 176 -18.21 7.72 13.61
CA ASN A 176 -17.31 6.61 13.89
C ASN A 176 -17.63 5.42 12.97
N ALA A 177 -16.59 4.68 12.59
CA ALA A 177 -16.76 3.33 12.09
C ALA A 177 -16.93 2.39 13.30
N HIS A 178 -18.04 1.66 13.35
CA HIS A 178 -18.34 0.73 14.42
C HIS A 178 -18.10 -0.70 13.93
N THR A 179 -17.34 -1.47 14.70
CA THR A 179 -17.18 -2.90 14.46
C THR A 179 -17.51 -3.65 15.74
N THR A 180 -18.43 -4.59 15.65
CA THR A 180 -18.77 -5.52 16.74
C THR A 180 -18.41 -6.93 16.29
N ASN A 181 -17.59 -7.61 17.08
CA ASN A 181 -17.25 -9.01 16.90
C ASN A 181 -17.79 -9.79 18.10
N GLU A 182 -18.64 -10.76 17.83
CA GLU A 182 -19.17 -11.69 18.82
C GLU A 182 -18.66 -13.09 18.48
N GLY A 183 -17.87 -13.67 19.38
CA GLY A 183 -17.22 -14.96 19.20
C GLY A 183 -17.68 -15.97 20.24
N THR A 184 -17.97 -17.19 19.82
CA THR A 184 -18.16 -18.34 20.70
C THR A 184 -17.04 -19.32 20.43
N THR A 185 -16.26 -19.66 21.48
CA THR A 185 -15.14 -20.59 21.35
C THR A 185 -15.32 -21.75 22.32
N LEU A 186 -15.36 -22.96 21.78
CA LEU A 186 -15.32 -24.21 22.53
C LEU A 186 -13.89 -24.76 22.53
N ILE A 187 -13.35 -25.04 23.70
CA ILE A 187 -12.02 -25.60 23.87
C ILE A 187 -12.12 -26.99 24.49
N LEU A 188 -11.61 -27.97 23.78
CA LEU A 188 -11.51 -29.37 24.23
C LEU A 188 -10.06 -29.74 24.49
N GLN A 189 -9.79 -30.48 25.56
CA GLN A 189 -8.52 -31.15 25.84
C GLN A 189 -8.75 -32.64 25.91
N ASP A 190 -8.07 -33.43 25.11
CA ASP A 190 -8.25 -34.88 25.00
C ASP A 190 -9.74 -35.30 24.84
N GLY A 191 -10.46 -34.51 24.04
CA GLY A 191 -11.88 -34.70 23.73
C GLY A 191 -12.86 -34.25 24.83
N LYS A 192 -12.38 -33.68 25.95
CA LYS A 192 -13.22 -33.14 27.02
C LYS A 192 -13.24 -31.62 26.98
N GLU A 193 -14.43 -31.04 27.16
CA GLU A 193 -14.61 -29.61 27.31
C GLU A 193 -13.87 -29.07 28.52
N VAL A 194 -12.99 -28.10 28.33
CA VAL A 194 -12.23 -27.44 29.41
C VAL A 194 -12.58 -25.97 29.52
N ASP A 195 -13.06 -25.35 28.44
CA ASP A 195 -13.51 -23.96 28.47
C ASP A 195 -14.54 -23.68 27.37
N HIS A 196 -15.47 -22.75 27.66
CA HIS A 196 -16.46 -22.25 26.71
C HIS A 196 -16.54 -20.73 26.86
N LEU A 197 -16.06 -20.01 25.84
CA LEU A 197 -15.93 -18.58 25.89
C LEU A 197 -16.96 -17.90 24.99
N HIS A 198 -17.59 -16.89 25.54
CA HIS A 198 -18.35 -15.88 24.77
C HIS A 198 -17.56 -14.57 24.78
N ALA A 199 -16.92 -14.25 23.69
CA ALA A 199 -16.12 -13.05 23.54
C ALA A 199 -16.92 -11.98 22.79
N LEU A 200 -16.95 -10.76 23.35
CA LEU A 200 -17.44 -9.57 22.67
C LEU A 200 -16.29 -8.59 22.52
N ARG A 201 -16.05 -8.11 21.31
CA ARG A 201 -15.13 -7.03 21.03
C ARG A 201 -15.81 -5.93 20.22
N GLN A 202 -15.85 -4.75 20.79
CA GLN A 202 -16.37 -3.54 20.12
C GLN A 202 -15.23 -2.62 19.78
N THR A 203 -15.22 -2.11 18.56
CA THR A 203 -14.20 -1.17 18.06
C THR A 203 -14.89 0.04 17.46
N ASP A 204 -14.55 1.21 17.98
CA ASP A 204 -14.93 2.51 17.43
C ASP A 204 -13.71 3.16 16.81
N ALA A 205 -13.69 3.29 15.49
CA ALA A 205 -12.64 3.97 14.76
C ALA A 205 -13.15 5.32 14.25
N HIS A 206 -12.46 6.40 14.62
CA HIS A 206 -12.70 7.75 14.12
C HIS A 206 -11.48 8.16 13.29
N THR A 207 -11.62 8.14 11.98
CA THR A 207 -10.66 8.75 11.06
C THR A 207 -10.98 10.22 10.95
N GLY A 208 -10.09 11.06 11.45
CA GLY A 208 -10.17 12.50 11.23
C GLY A 208 -9.99 12.82 9.74
N TRP A 209 -10.03 14.10 9.38
CA TRP A 209 -9.72 14.51 8.02
C TRP A 209 -8.32 14.05 7.65
N TRP A 210 -8.23 13.06 6.74
CA TRP A 210 -6.98 12.75 6.06
C TRP A 210 -6.87 13.64 4.82
N GLN A 211 -5.66 13.98 4.45
CA GLN A 211 -5.40 14.91 3.37
C GLN A 211 -4.23 14.40 2.56
N ALA A 212 -4.39 14.40 1.26
CA ALA A 212 -3.29 14.18 0.34
C ALA A 212 -3.24 15.35 -0.65
N ALA A 213 -2.04 15.84 -0.92
CA ALA A 213 -1.79 16.81 -1.97
C ALA A 213 -0.68 16.28 -2.87
N ASN A 214 -0.85 16.44 -4.17
CA ASN A 214 0.15 16.06 -5.17
C ASN A 214 0.35 17.20 -6.14
N GLY A 215 1.60 17.52 -6.45
CA GLY A 215 2.00 18.42 -7.50
C GLY A 215 2.92 17.70 -8.49
N TYR A 216 2.77 17.99 -9.77
CA TYR A 216 3.64 17.41 -10.78
C TYR A 216 4.01 18.40 -11.87
N TYR A 217 5.15 18.15 -12.49
CA TYR A 217 5.58 18.79 -13.74
C TYR A 217 6.15 17.72 -14.66
N ASN A 218 5.70 17.71 -15.92
CA ASN A 218 6.25 16.91 -17.01
C ASN A 218 6.64 17.82 -18.15
N GLY A 219 7.87 17.70 -18.65
CA GLY A 219 8.34 18.53 -19.74
C GLY A 219 9.38 17.85 -20.60
N THR A 220 9.34 18.13 -21.90
CA THR A 220 10.35 17.71 -22.88
C THR A 220 11.09 18.94 -23.40
N PHE A 221 12.40 18.98 -23.18
CA PHE A 221 13.30 20.05 -23.63
C PHE A 221 14.31 19.49 -24.62
N GLY A 222 14.05 19.61 -25.89
CA GLY A 222 14.85 19.00 -26.93
C GLY A 222 14.87 17.46 -26.80
N LYS A 223 15.98 16.89 -26.32
CA LYS A 223 16.12 15.45 -26.14
C LYS A 223 15.92 15.00 -24.68
N TRP A 224 15.71 15.94 -23.77
CA TRP A 224 15.56 15.68 -22.35
C TRP A 224 14.10 15.64 -21.95
N ASN A 225 13.71 14.62 -21.23
CA ASN A 225 12.42 14.55 -20.56
C ASN A 225 12.63 14.73 -19.05
N ILE A 226 11.84 15.60 -18.45
CA ILE A 226 11.84 15.92 -17.04
C ILE A 226 10.49 15.48 -16.48
N ASP A 227 10.52 14.67 -15.43
CA ASP A 227 9.35 14.26 -14.65
C ASP A 227 9.62 14.61 -13.18
N PHE A 228 8.87 15.54 -12.64
CA PHE A 228 8.92 15.95 -11.24
C PHE A 228 7.59 15.68 -10.57
N ASN A 229 7.62 15.05 -9.42
CA ASN A 229 6.45 14.77 -8.61
C ASN A 229 6.73 15.13 -7.15
N THR A 230 5.74 15.70 -6.46
CA THR A 230 5.80 15.93 -5.02
C THR A 230 4.48 15.55 -4.37
N ASP A 231 4.56 14.90 -3.22
CA ASP A 231 3.40 14.43 -2.44
C ASP A 231 3.48 14.93 -1.01
N TYR A 232 2.34 15.29 -0.46
CA TYR A 232 2.11 15.48 0.95
C TYR A 232 0.94 14.62 1.39
N LEU A 233 1.10 13.85 2.48
CA LEU A 233 0.02 13.10 3.10
C LEU A 233 -0.04 13.42 4.59
N TYR A 234 -1.26 13.60 5.07
CA TYR A 234 -1.57 13.76 6.48
C TYR A 234 -2.72 12.82 6.85
N GLY A 235 -2.56 12.09 7.94
CA GLY A 235 -3.60 11.24 8.50
C GLY A 235 -3.67 11.38 10.02
N ARG A 236 -4.88 11.25 10.55
CA ARG A 236 -5.13 11.20 11.98
C ARG A 236 -6.25 10.23 12.25
N ASP A 237 -5.93 9.18 13.01
CA ASP A 237 -6.87 8.14 13.40
C ASP A 237 -6.95 8.03 14.92
N ARG A 238 -8.13 7.66 15.40
CA ARG A 238 -8.36 7.28 16.78
C ARG A 238 -9.22 6.03 16.81
N ILE A 239 -8.70 5.00 17.43
CA ILE A 239 -9.39 3.72 17.60
C ILE A 239 -9.60 3.50 19.08
N ARG A 240 -10.82 3.18 19.49
CA ARG A 240 -11.15 2.70 20.83
C ARG A 240 -11.63 1.28 20.70
N GLN A 241 -11.18 0.44 21.62
CA GLN A 241 -11.57 -0.96 21.67
C GLN A 241 -12.00 -1.30 23.08
N TYR A 242 -13.10 -2.03 23.17
CA TYR A 242 -13.59 -2.70 24.37
C TYR A 242 -13.64 -4.19 24.10
N ALA A 243 -13.19 -5.00 25.05
CA ALA A 243 -13.24 -6.45 24.97
C ALA A 243 -13.70 -7.05 26.29
N GLU A 244 -14.59 -8.05 26.20
CA GLU A 244 -15.06 -8.82 27.33
C GLU A 244 -15.14 -10.32 26.98
N ASN A 245 -15.04 -11.16 28.00
CA ASN A 245 -15.30 -12.59 27.91
C ASN A 245 -16.30 -13.01 29.00
N ASN A 246 -17.34 -13.74 28.60
CA ASN A 246 -18.41 -14.20 29.48
C ASN A 246 -19.02 -13.09 30.34
N GLY A 247 -19.16 -11.86 29.77
CA GLY A 247 -19.71 -10.69 30.45
C GLY A 247 -18.76 -9.99 31.43
N ILE A 248 -17.48 -10.37 31.45
CA ILE A 248 -16.45 -9.74 32.28
C ILE A 248 -15.51 -8.95 31.38
N GLU A 249 -15.31 -7.66 31.68
CA GLU A 249 -14.36 -6.81 30.95
C GLU A 249 -12.94 -7.37 31.10
N ASP A 250 -12.29 -7.61 29.96
CA ASP A 250 -10.90 -8.06 29.89
C ASP A 250 -9.95 -6.92 29.58
N ALA A 251 -10.35 -6.06 28.63
CA ALA A 251 -9.48 -4.99 28.16
C ALA A 251 -10.24 -3.82 27.56
N THR A 252 -9.78 -2.64 27.86
CA THR A 252 -10.16 -1.39 27.15
C THR A 252 -8.90 -0.71 26.64
N SER A 253 -8.90 -0.31 25.37
CA SER A 253 -7.77 0.40 24.79
C SER A 253 -8.18 1.58 23.92
N SER A 254 -7.26 2.53 23.75
CA SER A 254 -7.40 3.66 22.84
C SER A 254 -6.08 3.89 22.11
N ASN A 255 -6.08 3.77 20.81
CA ASN A 255 -4.96 4.11 19.95
C ASN A 255 -5.23 5.44 19.24
N ARG A 256 -4.22 6.31 19.18
CA ARG A 256 -4.23 7.57 18.41
C ARG A 256 -2.99 7.62 17.54
N VAL A 257 -3.21 7.71 16.24
CA VAL A 257 -2.14 7.79 15.24
C VAL A 257 -2.20 9.15 14.56
N ARG A 258 -1.05 9.79 14.40
CA ARG A 258 -0.85 10.94 13.50
C ARG A 258 0.31 10.63 12.57
N ASN A 259 0.12 10.88 11.31
CA ASN A 259 1.14 10.65 10.31
C ASN A 259 1.25 11.83 9.36
N HIS A 260 2.48 12.30 9.12
CA HIS A 260 2.83 13.24 8.06
C HIS A 260 3.87 12.60 7.17
N LEU A 261 3.65 12.66 5.88
CA LEU A 261 4.62 12.22 4.87
C LEU A 261 4.78 13.31 3.84
N TYR A 262 6.03 13.62 3.51
CA TYR A 262 6.44 14.47 2.41
C TYR A 262 7.32 13.64 1.48
N ALA A 263 7.07 13.70 0.18
CA ALA A 263 7.89 13.04 -0.80
C ALA A 263 8.14 13.95 -2.00
N ALA A 264 9.33 13.85 -2.57
CA ALA A 264 9.67 14.50 -3.84
C ALA A 264 10.48 13.53 -4.69
N LYS A 265 10.25 13.56 -6.00
CA LYS A 265 10.96 12.74 -6.97
C LYS A 265 11.23 13.54 -8.23
N LEU A 266 12.47 13.55 -8.66
CA LEU A 266 12.92 14.09 -9.93
C LEU A 266 13.48 12.96 -10.80
N LEU A 267 12.95 12.79 -11.99
CA LEU A 267 13.43 11.86 -12.99
C LEU A 267 13.79 12.62 -14.27
N LEU A 268 15.03 12.48 -14.69
CA LEU A 268 15.54 13.01 -15.96
C LEU A 268 15.81 11.85 -16.91
N THR A 269 15.40 12.01 -18.15
CA THR A 269 15.56 10.98 -19.16
C THR A 269 16.04 11.58 -20.47
N ALA A 270 17.05 10.96 -21.10
CA ALA A 270 17.54 11.38 -22.40
C ALA A 270 18.00 10.17 -23.23
N PRO A 271 17.95 10.27 -24.56
CA PRO A 271 18.61 9.30 -25.42
C PRO A 271 20.12 9.37 -25.24
N LEU A 272 20.74 8.20 -25.06
CA LEU A 272 22.18 8.05 -25.02
C LEU A 272 22.56 6.91 -25.96
N TRP A 273 23.39 7.20 -26.99
CA TRP A 273 23.75 6.26 -28.03
C TRP A 273 22.49 5.62 -28.67
N LYS A 274 22.33 4.29 -28.64
CA LYS A 274 21.14 3.56 -29.14
C LYS A 274 20.08 3.33 -28.07
N GLY A 275 20.34 3.74 -26.84
CA GLY A 275 19.50 3.50 -25.69
C GLY A 275 18.92 4.77 -25.08
N LYS A 276 18.33 4.58 -23.91
CA LYS A 276 17.69 5.61 -23.10
C LYS A 276 18.31 5.59 -21.71
N LEU A 277 18.91 6.72 -21.31
CA LEU A 277 19.43 6.93 -19.97
C LEU A 277 18.36 7.62 -19.13
N SER A 278 18.09 7.11 -17.95
CA SER A 278 17.24 7.74 -16.94
C SER A 278 18.02 7.84 -15.64
N PHE A 279 17.96 8.99 -14.98
CA PHE A 279 18.56 9.16 -13.65
C PHE A 279 17.78 10.19 -12.85
N GLY A 280 17.94 10.16 -11.55
CA GLY A 280 17.20 11.07 -10.69
C GLY A 280 17.41 10.86 -9.22
N THR A 281 16.58 11.54 -8.44
CA THR A 281 16.54 11.47 -6.97
C THR A 281 15.12 11.25 -6.48
N GLU A 282 15.00 10.65 -5.33
CA GLU A 282 13.73 10.50 -4.61
C GLU A 282 13.99 10.69 -3.12
N GLU A 283 13.20 11.54 -2.49
CA GLU A 283 13.31 11.90 -1.09
C GLU A 283 11.97 11.68 -0.41
N THR A 284 11.99 11.08 0.77
CA THR A 284 10.78 10.89 1.59
C THR A 284 11.11 11.21 3.04
N PHE A 285 10.25 12.01 3.65
CA PHE A 285 10.29 12.32 5.06
C PHE A 285 8.96 11.93 5.70
N THR A 286 9.02 11.10 6.75
CA THR A 286 7.84 10.67 7.53
C THR A 286 8.00 11.07 8.99
N ASN A 287 6.92 11.54 9.60
CA ASN A 287 6.82 11.78 11.02
C ASN A 287 5.50 11.20 11.53
N ARG A 288 5.60 10.07 12.21
CA ARG A 288 4.48 9.32 12.78
C ARG A 288 4.54 9.36 14.30
N HIS A 289 3.39 9.53 14.93
CA HIS A 289 3.23 9.52 16.38
C HIS A 289 2.04 8.65 16.75
N ASP A 290 2.30 7.60 17.51
CA ASP A 290 1.35 6.61 17.98
C ASP A 290 1.27 6.67 19.50
N VAL A 291 0.06 6.88 20.05
CA VAL A 291 -0.20 6.85 21.48
C VAL A 291 -1.23 5.76 21.75
N PHE A 292 -0.81 4.72 22.44
CA PHE A 292 -1.63 3.60 22.82
C PHE A 292 -1.83 3.58 24.33
N LEU A 293 -3.08 3.77 24.77
CA LEU A 293 -3.49 3.74 26.17
C LEU A 293 -4.35 2.50 26.39
N GLN A 294 -4.16 1.82 27.51
CA GLN A 294 -4.95 0.63 27.80
C GLN A 294 -5.16 0.43 29.30
N SER A 295 -6.18 -0.39 29.64
CA SER A 295 -6.44 -0.84 30.99
C SER A 295 -6.36 -2.37 31.05
N GLY A 296 -5.77 -2.92 32.10
CA GLY A 296 -5.95 -4.31 32.51
C GLY A 296 -4.77 -5.25 32.30
N PHE A 297 -3.84 -5.06 31.33
CA PHE A 297 -2.85 -6.13 31.06
C PHE A 297 -1.42 -5.69 30.68
N SER A 298 -1.18 -4.45 30.25
CA SER A 298 0.16 -3.98 29.85
C SER A 298 0.32 -2.48 30.07
N ALA A 299 1.52 -1.97 29.88
CA ALA A 299 1.81 -0.54 30.00
C ALA A 299 1.34 0.24 28.75
N ASP A 300 1.06 1.54 28.94
CA ASP A 300 0.82 2.47 27.86
C ASP A 300 2.07 2.65 26.99
N ALA A 301 1.87 2.79 25.69
CA ALA A 301 2.91 3.10 24.72
C ALA A 301 2.71 4.51 24.14
N ASP A 302 3.81 5.21 23.91
CA ASP A 302 3.88 6.52 23.25
C ASP A 302 5.12 6.50 22.35
N ASP A 303 4.91 6.15 21.08
CA ASP A 303 5.95 5.91 20.10
C ASP A 303 5.95 7.01 19.05
N ARG A 304 7.12 7.58 18.77
CA ARG A 304 7.28 8.52 17.67
C ARG A 304 8.41 8.09 16.75
N ILE A 305 8.10 7.99 15.46
CA ILE A 305 9.05 7.60 14.42
C ILE A 305 9.21 8.76 13.46
N LYS A 306 10.46 9.23 13.30
CA LYS A 306 10.85 10.12 12.22
C LYS A 306 11.76 9.37 11.28
N GLN A 307 11.40 9.33 10.01
CA GLN A 307 12.18 8.60 9.01
C GLN A 307 12.51 9.52 7.84
N THR A 308 13.78 9.54 7.48
CA THR A 308 14.29 10.24 6.28
C THR A 308 14.84 9.19 5.33
N MET A 309 14.38 9.20 4.09
CA MET A 309 14.89 8.36 3.03
C MET A 309 15.31 9.23 1.85
N LEU A 310 16.59 9.09 1.44
CA LEU A 310 17.18 9.79 0.31
C LEU A 310 17.69 8.74 -0.68
N SER A 311 17.37 8.90 -1.94
CA SER A 311 17.81 7.96 -2.97
C SER A 311 18.32 8.69 -4.20
N GLY A 312 19.41 8.17 -4.77
CA GLY A 312 19.87 8.52 -6.11
C GLY A 312 19.87 7.28 -6.98
N PHE A 313 19.45 7.41 -8.24
CA PHE A 313 19.34 6.26 -9.14
C PHE A 313 19.72 6.60 -10.57
N ILE A 314 20.14 5.56 -11.30
CA ILE A 314 20.47 5.60 -12.73
C ILE A 314 20.04 4.30 -13.38
N ASP A 315 19.33 4.40 -14.51
CA ASP A 315 18.89 3.28 -15.35
C ASP A 315 19.35 3.52 -16.80
N TYR A 316 19.81 2.47 -17.45
CA TYR A 316 20.09 2.49 -18.89
C TYR A 316 19.35 1.35 -19.57
N SER A 317 18.48 1.69 -20.53
CA SER A 317 17.74 0.73 -21.36
C SER A 317 18.27 0.78 -22.79
N LEU A 318 18.70 -0.36 -23.32
CA LEU A 318 19.36 -0.49 -24.60
C LEU A 318 18.64 -1.50 -25.50
N PRO A 319 17.87 -1.05 -26.51
CA PRO A 319 17.34 -1.95 -27.55
C PRO A 319 18.44 -2.31 -28.56
N LEU A 320 18.68 -3.62 -28.74
CA LEU A 320 19.63 -4.17 -29.70
C LEU A 320 18.94 -5.22 -30.59
N GLY A 321 18.34 -4.79 -31.66
CA GLY A 321 17.57 -5.68 -32.57
C GLY A 321 16.40 -6.34 -31.83
N LYS A 322 16.48 -7.65 -31.62
CA LYS A 322 15.46 -8.43 -30.89
C LYS A 322 15.68 -8.46 -29.38
N PHE A 323 16.78 -7.88 -28.90
CA PHE A 323 17.10 -7.82 -27.48
C PHE A 323 16.76 -6.44 -26.91
N ASN A 324 16.32 -6.41 -25.66
CA ASN A 324 16.26 -5.23 -24.82
C ASN A 324 17.04 -5.52 -23.54
N ILE A 325 18.03 -4.70 -23.24
CA ILE A 325 18.89 -4.82 -22.07
C ILE A 325 18.58 -3.66 -21.14
N LEU A 326 18.31 -3.92 -19.87
CA LEU A 326 18.15 -2.92 -18.82
C LEU A 326 19.24 -3.17 -17.78
N ALA A 327 19.93 -2.10 -17.40
CA ALA A 327 20.84 -2.08 -16.26
C ALA A 327 20.57 -0.84 -15.43
N GLY A 328 20.46 -0.99 -14.12
CA GLY A 328 20.18 0.11 -13.22
C GLY A 328 20.84 -0.08 -11.86
N LEU A 329 21.13 1.03 -11.20
CA LEU A 329 21.69 1.09 -9.86
C LEU A 329 21.02 2.20 -9.07
N ARG A 330 20.55 1.88 -7.88
CA ARG A 330 20.02 2.82 -6.89
C ARG A 330 20.87 2.77 -5.63
N TYR A 331 21.24 3.93 -5.13
CA TYR A 331 21.75 4.10 -3.78
C TYR A 331 20.63 4.63 -2.90
N GLU A 332 20.45 4.04 -1.74
CA GLU A 332 19.40 4.42 -0.79
C GLU A 332 20.02 4.63 0.59
N PHE A 333 19.82 5.84 1.13
CA PHE A 333 20.11 6.20 2.50
C PHE A 333 18.79 6.30 3.25
N GLN A 334 18.67 5.58 4.36
CA GLN A 334 17.51 5.61 5.24
C GLN A 334 17.98 5.80 6.68
N GLN A 335 17.49 6.83 7.33
CA GLN A 335 17.68 7.08 8.75
C GLN A 335 16.34 7.05 9.45
N THR A 336 16.27 6.36 10.57
CA THR A 336 15.08 6.29 11.43
C THR A 336 15.48 6.78 12.81
N ASP A 337 14.75 7.75 13.36
CA ASP A 337 14.87 8.19 14.75
C ASP A 337 13.59 7.72 15.48
N TYR A 338 13.78 6.83 16.45
CA TYR A 338 12.71 6.28 17.28
C TYR A 338 12.71 6.91 18.65
N TYR A 339 11.54 7.31 19.13
CA TYR A 339 11.35 7.87 20.46
C TYR A 339 10.27 7.07 21.18
N GLU A 340 10.55 6.66 22.43
CA GLU A 340 9.58 6.08 23.34
C GLU A 340 9.32 7.08 24.47
N LYS A 341 8.04 7.46 24.66
CA LYS A 341 7.62 8.49 25.67
C LYS A 341 8.45 9.77 25.60
N GLY A 342 8.79 10.20 24.37
CA GLY A 342 9.57 11.40 24.10
C GLY A 342 11.09 11.26 24.27
N ILE A 343 11.60 10.11 24.71
CA ILE A 343 13.03 9.81 24.89
C ILE A 343 13.54 9.10 23.65
N HIS A 344 14.61 9.64 23.04
CA HIS A 344 15.25 9.02 21.89
C HIS A 344 15.89 7.68 22.28
N GLN A 345 15.68 6.65 21.45
CA GLN A 345 16.19 5.30 21.64
C GLN A 345 17.27 5.03 20.59
N ASP A 346 18.54 5.13 20.97
CA ASP A 346 19.68 5.02 20.02
C ASP A 346 19.77 3.65 19.36
N ASP A 347 19.47 2.58 20.09
CA ASP A 347 19.53 1.19 19.64
C ASP A 347 18.35 0.80 18.71
N GLN A 348 17.27 1.60 18.71
CA GLN A 348 16.11 1.46 17.85
C GLN A 348 16.09 2.51 16.71
N SER A 349 17.18 3.27 16.55
CA SER A 349 17.31 4.37 15.59
C SER A 349 18.36 4.06 14.51
N PRO A 350 18.11 3.05 13.65
CA PRO A 350 19.11 2.59 12.70
C PRO A 350 19.29 3.54 11.51
N THR A 351 20.50 3.46 10.94
CA THR A 351 20.82 4.06 9.65
C THR A 351 21.24 2.97 8.67
N TYR A 352 20.58 2.93 7.51
CA TYR A 352 20.87 2.00 6.43
C TYR A 352 21.44 2.72 5.21
N ARG A 353 22.36 2.05 4.49
CA ARG A 353 22.97 2.53 3.25
C ARG A 353 23.08 1.36 2.30
N ASP A 354 22.21 1.32 1.29
CA ASP A 354 22.04 0.15 0.44
C ASP A 354 22.29 0.47 -1.03
N TRP A 355 22.97 -0.45 -1.72
CA TRP A 355 23.07 -0.47 -3.16
C TRP A 355 22.12 -1.50 -3.74
N ILE A 356 21.26 -1.06 -4.62
CA ILE A 356 20.13 -1.82 -5.16
C ILE A 356 20.28 -1.91 -6.67
N PRO A 357 20.97 -2.95 -7.18
CA PRO A 357 21.15 -3.17 -8.61
C PRO A 357 19.94 -3.86 -9.23
N VAL A 358 19.73 -3.61 -10.54
CA VAL A 358 18.85 -4.37 -11.42
C VAL A 358 19.56 -4.61 -12.74
N VAL A 359 19.42 -5.82 -13.28
CA VAL A 359 19.83 -6.14 -14.63
C VAL A 359 18.77 -7.03 -15.28
N SER A 360 18.45 -6.80 -16.55
CA SER A 360 17.51 -7.62 -17.31
C SER A 360 17.91 -7.68 -18.76
N ILE A 361 17.76 -8.86 -19.35
CA ILE A 361 17.90 -9.10 -20.78
C ILE A 361 16.61 -9.74 -21.27
N ARG A 362 15.95 -9.12 -22.23
CA ARG A 362 14.72 -9.62 -22.85
C ARG A 362 14.96 -9.82 -24.34
N TYR A 363 14.60 -10.98 -24.85
CA TYR A 363 14.58 -11.32 -26.27
C TYR A 363 13.13 -11.44 -26.74
N THR A 364 12.79 -10.83 -27.88
CA THR A 364 11.45 -10.90 -28.47
C THR A 364 11.56 -11.21 -29.96
N SER A 365 10.87 -12.24 -30.45
CA SER A 365 10.84 -12.61 -31.86
C SER A 365 9.52 -13.27 -32.25
N GLY A 366 8.72 -12.60 -33.06
CA GLY A 366 7.37 -13.04 -33.42
C GLY A 366 6.50 -13.17 -32.18
N ASN A 367 5.97 -14.39 -31.95
CA ASN A 367 5.12 -14.69 -30.80
C ASN A 367 5.90 -15.17 -29.57
N TRP A 368 7.22 -15.20 -29.63
CA TRP A 368 8.08 -15.66 -28.54
C TRP A 368 8.71 -14.49 -27.80
N PHE A 369 8.76 -14.59 -26.48
CA PHE A 369 9.66 -13.78 -25.68
C PHE A 369 10.36 -14.63 -24.63
N PHE A 370 11.56 -14.23 -24.26
CA PHE A 370 12.34 -14.76 -23.15
C PHE A 370 12.92 -13.57 -22.38
N ALA A 371 12.87 -13.62 -21.07
CA ALA A 371 13.47 -12.60 -20.24
C ALA A 371 14.21 -13.24 -19.05
N LEU A 372 15.43 -12.83 -18.83
CA LEU A 372 16.20 -13.15 -17.63
C LEU A 372 16.48 -11.85 -16.89
N SER A 373 16.14 -11.80 -15.62
CA SER A 373 16.40 -10.63 -14.80
C SER A 373 16.91 -10.99 -13.42
N HIS A 374 17.82 -10.17 -12.91
CA HIS A 374 18.31 -10.23 -11.54
C HIS A 374 18.15 -8.87 -10.88
N ARG A 375 17.64 -8.84 -9.66
CA ARG A 375 17.39 -7.60 -8.93
C ARG A 375 17.49 -7.78 -7.44
N THR A 376 17.85 -6.70 -6.75
CA THR A 376 17.72 -6.59 -5.31
C THR A 376 16.41 -5.85 -4.99
N LEU A 377 15.65 -6.37 -4.01
CA LEU A 377 14.47 -5.73 -3.44
C LEU A 377 14.71 -5.51 -1.95
N LYS A 378 14.20 -4.39 -1.43
CA LYS A 378 14.28 -4.06 0.00
C LYS A 378 12.87 -3.77 0.50
N TYR A 379 12.45 -4.48 1.55
CA TYR A 379 11.16 -4.28 2.20
C TYR A 379 11.39 -3.84 3.65
N SER A 380 11.07 -2.60 3.94
CA SER A 380 11.10 -2.09 5.32
C SER A 380 9.90 -2.61 6.11
N PRO A 381 10.05 -2.87 7.43
CA PRO A 381 8.91 -3.17 8.30
C PRO A 381 7.89 -2.04 8.25
N SER A 382 6.61 -2.39 8.33
CA SER A 382 5.57 -1.36 8.51
C SER A 382 5.69 -0.72 9.90
N TYR A 383 5.24 0.53 10.02
CA TYR A 383 5.29 1.22 11.32
C TYR A 383 4.49 0.50 12.41
N ASP A 384 3.43 -0.23 12.05
CA ASP A 384 2.64 -1.01 12.99
C ASP A 384 3.40 -2.25 13.52
N MET A 385 4.40 -2.73 12.78
CA MET A 385 5.31 -3.78 13.25
C MET A 385 6.39 -3.25 14.18
N LEU A 386 6.71 -1.95 14.12
CA LEU A 386 7.74 -1.29 14.91
C LEU A 386 7.23 -0.71 16.23
N THR A 387 5.95 -0.87 16.55
CA THR A 387 5.37 -0.33 17.79
C THR A 387 5.81 -1.10 19.03
N SER A 388 5.96 -0.42 20.14
CA SER A 388 6.15 -1.01 21.47
C SER A 388 4.84 -1.46 22.12
N ALA A 389 3.69 -1.10 21.54
CA ALA A 389 2.37 -1.41 22.08
C ALA A 389 2.08 -2.91 22.11
N VAL A 390 1.52 -3.38 23.24
CA VAL A 390 1.00 -4.75 23.38
C VAL A 390 -0.51 -4.68 23.27
N THR A 391 -1.08 -5.30 22.25
CA THR A 391 -2.52 -5.30 21.95
C THR A 391 -3.19 -6.59 22.39
N TYR A 392 -4.35 -6.47 23.01
CA TYR A 392 -5.19 -7.59 23.37
C TYR A 392 -5.83 -8.22 22.12
N GLN A 393 -5.68 -9.52 21.95
CA GLN A 393 -6.31 -10.27 20.87
C GLN A 393 -7.50 -11.11 21.39
N ASN A 394 -7.29 -11.85 22.46
CA ASN A 394 -8.30 -12.61 23.18
C ASN A 394 -7.76 -12.99 24.57
N LYS A 395 -8.57 -13.67 25.38
CA LYS A 395 -8.21 -14.13 26.73
C LYS A 395 -6.85 -14.85 26.83
N TYR A 396 -6.41 -15.49 25.74
CA TYR A 396 -5.21 -16.34 25.72
C TYR A 396 -4.07 -15.76 24.89
N SER A 397 -4.27 -14.63 24.20
CA SER A 397 -3.25 -14.09 23.32
C SER A 397 -3.19 -12.57 23.29
N TYR A 398 -1.96 -12.08 23.24
CA TYR A 398 -1.60 -10.69 23.06
C TYR A 398 -0.66 -10.59 21.86
N GLN A 399 -0.66 -9.48 21.21
CA GLN A 399 0.22 -9.22 20.07
C GLN A 399 1.02 -7.94 20.33
N SER A 400 2.32 -8.00 20.07
CA SER A 400 3.20 -6.81 20.08
C SER A 400 3.96 -6.70 18.77
N GLY A 401 4.38 -5.51 18.42
CA GLY A 401 5.41 -5.29 17.44
C GLY A 401 6.81 -5.56 18.00
N ASP A 402 7.82 -5.26 17.18
CA ASP A 402 9.23 -5.32 17.54
C ASP A 402 9.96 -4.13 16.92
N PRO A 403 10.35 -3.11 17.73
CA PRO A 403 11.07 -1.93 17.23
C PRO A 403 12.45 -2.23 16.65
N PHE A 404 13.00 -3.44 16.89
CA PHE A 404 14.31 -3.84 16.38
C PHE A 404 14.26 -4.53 15.01
N LEU A 405 13.10 -4.64 14.39
CA LEU A 405 12.99 -5.21 13.06
C LEU A 405 13.80 -4.40 12.05
N VAL A 406 14.55 -5.12 11.22
CA VAL A 406 15.40 -4.55 10.17
C VAL A 406 14.80 -4.85 8.78
N PRO A 407 15.11 -4.06 7.75
CA PRO A 407 14.61 -4.32 6.41
C PRO A 407 14.98 -5.72 5.89
N GLN A 408 14.03 -6.37 5.22
CA GLN A 408 14.29 -7.60 4.46
C GLN A 408 14.96 -7.25 3.14
N ILE A 409 16.01 -7.99 2.79
CA ILE A 409 16.72 -7.84 1.52
C ILE A 409 16.52 -9.12 0.70
N HIS A 410 15.94 -8.99 -0.46
CA HIS A 410 15.71 -10.07 -1.41
C HIS A 410 16.63 -9.92 -2.62
N ARG A 411 17.35 -10.97 -2.97
CA ARG A 411 18.06 -11.08 -4.26
C ARG A 411 17.34 -12.09 -5.13
N ALA A 412 16.56 -11.56 -6.05
CA ALA A 412 15.67 -12.37 -6.86
C ALA A 412 16.15 -12.46 -8.30
N THR A 413 16.16 -13.67 -8.84
CA THR A 413 16.43 -13.97 -10.25
C THR A 413 15.17 -14.55 -10.85
N PHE A 414 14.75 -14.03 -12.00
CA PHE A 414 13.55 -14.48 -12.70
C PHE A 414 13.90 -14.86 -14.12
N PHE A 415 13.32 -15.96 -14.57
CA PHE A 415 13.28 -16.35 -15.96
C PHE A 415 11.82 -16.42 -16.41
N ASP A 416 11.45 -15.57 -17.34
CA ASP A 416 10.11 -15.52 -17.93
C ASP A 416 10.19 -15.92 -19.39
N ALA A 417 9.28 -16.76 -19.86
CA ALA A 417 9.14 -17.13 -21.25
C ALA A 417 7.67 -17.12 -21.66
N GLY A 418 7.39 -16.75 -22.89
CA GLY A 418 6.04 -16.76 -23.40
C GLY A 418 5.97 -17.08 -24.89
N TRP A 419 4.88 -17.74 -25.27
CA TRP A 419 4.54 -18.04 -26.64
C TRP A 419 3.02 -17.93 -26.82
N LYS A 420 2.57 -17.00 -27.63
CA LYS A 420 1.15 -16.69 -27.80
C LYS A 420 0.45 -16.47 -26.44
N TRP A 421 -0.41 -17.40 -26.04
CA TRP A 421 -1.17 -17.37 -24.78
C TRP A 421 -0.51 -18.16 -23.63
N VAL A 422 0.55 -18.93 -23.93
CA VAL A 422 1.28 -19.68 -22.90
C VAL A 422 2.34 -18.79 -22.27
N ASN A 423 2.34 -18.72 -20.94
CA ASN A 423 3.35 -17.99 -20.16
C ASN A 423 3.96 -18.93 -19.12
N PHE A 424 5.27 -18.85 -18.95
CA PHE A 424 6.05 -19.58 -17.98
C PHE A 424 6.90 -18.60 -17.19
N SER A 425 6.94 -18.76 -15.87
CA SER A 425 7.81 -17.99 -14.99
C SER A 425 8.48 -18.94 -14.00
N LEU A 426 9.80 -18.77 -13.83
CA LEU A 426 10.62 -19.44 -12.83
C LEU A 426 11.34 -18.37 -12.03
N SER A 427 11.29 -18.46 -10.71
CA SER A 427 11.97 -17.52 -9.81
C SER A 427 12.84 -18.25 -8.80
N TYR A 428 13.99 -17.64 -8.50
CA TYR A 428 14.82 -17.97 -7.36
C TYR A 428 15.02 -16.71 -6.53
N ASP A 429 14.64 -16.79 -5.26
CA ASP A 429 14.76 -15.67 -4.32
C ASP A 429 15.54 -16.10 -3.10
N HIS A 430 16.53 -15.29 -2.72
CA HIS A 430 17.26 -15.43 -1.47
C HIS A 430 16.97 -14.21 -0.59
N CYS A 431 16.33 -14.47 0.55
CA CYS A 431 15.92 -13.44 1.50
C CYS A 431 16.81 -13.44 2.73
N TRP A 432 17.30 -12.27 3.11
CA TRP A 432 17.93 -12.00 4.40
C TRP A 432 17.00 -11.23 5.31
N ASN A 433 17.16 -11.42 6.64
CA ASN A 433 16.39 -10.75 7.67
C ASN A 433 14.88 -10.99 7.54
N MET A 434 14.50 -12.20 7.14
CA MET A 434 13.08 -12.56 7.08
C MET A 434 12.49 -12.56 8.49
N TYR A 435 11.46 -11.77 8.70
CA TYR A 435 10.71 -11.74 9.94
C TYR A 435 9.37 -12.44 9.78
N THR A 436 8.92 -13.06 10.84
CA THR A 436 7.62 -13.73 10.91
C THR A 436 7.03 -13.55 12.31
N SER A 437 5.73 -13.65 12.43
CA SER A 437 5.08 -13.73 13.73
C SER A 437 5.30 -15.13 14.31
N TYR A 438 5.52 -15.19 15.61
CA TYR A 438 5.55 -16.44 16.35
C TYR A 438 4.76 -16.30 17.66
N THR A 439 4.20 -17.41 18.12
CA THR A 439 3.48 -17.46 19.40
C THR A 439 4.37 -18.15 20.44
N ARG A 440 4.48 -17.52 21.60
CA ARG A 440 5.16 -18.11 22.76
C ARG A 440 4.24 -18.07 23.98
N PRO A 441 4.30 -19.07 24.89
CA PRO A 441 3.61 -18.99 26.17
C PRO A 441 4.09 -17.77 26.94
N SER A 442 3.17 -16.99 27.51
CA SER A 442 3.54 -16.01 28.56
C SER A 442 3.90 -16.77 29.82
N ARG A 443 5.00 -16.42 30.42
CA ARG A 443 5.37 -16.92 31.75
C ARG A 443 4.55 -16.23 32.81
#